data_eab9fc06b49043ec7869df22303ef173
#
_entry.id   eab9fc06b49043ec7869df22303ef173
#
_cell.length_a   1.000
_cell.length_b   1.000
_cell.length_c   1.000
_cell.angle_alpha   90.00
_cell.angle_beta   90.00
_cell.angle_gamma   90.00
#
_symmetry.space_group_name_H-M   'P 1'
#
loop_
_entity.id
_entity.type
_entity.pdbx_description
1 polymer ?
#
loop_
_entity_poly.entity_id
_entity_poly.type
_entity_poly.pdbx_seq_one_letter_code
_entity_poly.pdbx_strand_id
1 'polypeptide(L)' 'MGLMLDSSVVIGAERRKYKPDQLIEELTNEFRDQPLAISAIALTEIVHAIARAPDLERRLRRETFIRQLLMDIEVVP' A
#
# COMPACT_ATOMS: atom_id res chain seq x y z
N MET A 1 -12.95 14.19 -4.87
CA MET A 1 -11.73 14.08 -4.06
C MET A 1 -11.52 12.63 -3.67
N GLY A 2 -10.32 12.10 -3.84
CA GLY A 2 -10.03 10.71 -3.53
C GLY A 2 -9.58 10.49 -2.10
N LEU A 3 -9.61 9.24 -1.65
CA LEU A 3 -9.05 8.84 -0.37
C LEU A 3 -7.54 8.63 -0.52
N MET A 4 -6.76 9.35 0.27
CA MET A 4 -5.30 9.24 0.27
C MET A 4 -4.85 8.19 1.28
N LEU A 5 -4.15 7.16 0.81
CA LEU A 5 -3.61 6.14 1.70
C LEU A 5 -2.34 6.64 2.38
N ASP A 6 -2.27 6.46 3.69
CA ASP A 6 -1.07 6.73 4.45
C ASP A 6 -0.15 5.51 4.40
N SER A 7 1.16 5.75 4.44
CA SER A 7 2.15 4.67 4.47
C SER A 7 1.90 3.69 5.61
N SER A 8 1.46 4.17 6.78
CA SER A 8 1.19 3.32 7.93
C SER A 8 0.06 2.32 7.67
N VAL A 9 -0.96 2.72 6.90
CA VAL A 9 -2.06 1.82 6.54
C VAL A 9 -1.55 0.69 5.67
N VAL A 10 -0.74 1.02 4.67
CA VAL A 10 -0.19 0.03 3.73
C VAL A 10 0.77 -0.92 4.44
N ILE A 11 1.71 -0.38 5.21
CA ILE A 11 2.68 -1.17 5.94
C ILE A 11 1.99 -2.07 6.97
N GLY A 12 0.99 -1.54 7.68
CA GLY A 12 0.22 -2.30 8.65
C GLY A 12 -0.53 -3.46 8.01
N ALA A 13 -1.12 -3.24 6.84
CA ALA A 13 -1.84 -4.30 6.12
C ALA A 13 -0.87 -5.41 5.68
N GLU A 14 0.30 -5.03 5.16
CA GLU A 14 1.31 -6.01 4.76
C GLU A 14 1.78 -6.84 5.96
N ARG A 15 2.00 -6.21 7.10
CA ARG A 15 2.42 -6.91 8.32
C ARG A 15 1.38 -7.89 8.84
N ARG A 16 0.09 -7.57 8.64
CA ARG A 16 -1.00 -8.48 9.01
C ARG A 16 -1.28 -9.53 7.93
N LYS A 17 -0.41 -9.59 6.92
CA LYS A 17 -0.49 -10.55 5.83
C LYS A 17 -1.76 -10.41 4.98
N TYR A 18 -2.29 -9.22 4.89
CA TYR A 18 -3.36 -8.92 3.96
C TYR A 18 -2.81 -9.03 2.54
N LYS A 19 -3.65 -9.49 1.64
CA LYS A 19 -3.36 -9.37 0.21
C LYS A 19 -3.75 -7.96 -0.25
N PRO A 20 -3.11 -7.42 -1.30
CA PRO A 20 -3.48 -6.09 -1.81
C PRO A 20 -4.97 -6.00 -2.15
N ASP A 21 -5.53 -7.03 -2.76
CA ASP A 21 -6.96 -7.07 -3.10
C ASP A 21 -7.85 -6.94 -1.88
N GLN A 22 -7.47 -7.57 -0.77
CA GLN A 22 -8.23 -7.49 0.48
C GLN A 22 -8.23 -6.08 1.04
N LEU A 23 -7.08 -5.42 1.00
CA LEU A 23 -6.98 -4.04 1.48
C LEU A 23 -7.85 -3.12 0.65
N ILE A 24 -7.77 -3.23 -0.68
CA ILE A 24 -8.57 -2.41 -1.59
C ILE A 24 -10.06 -2.65 -1.37
N GLU A 25 -10.48 -3.90 -1.24
CA GLU A 25 -11.87 -4.25 -1.01
C GLU A 25 -12.38 -3.66 0.29
N GLU A 26 -11.62 -3.78 1.36
CA GLU A 26 -11.99 -3.26 2.67
C GLU A 26 -12.15 -1.75 2.64
N LEU A 27 -11.20 -1.05 2.02
CA LEU A 27 -11.26 0.41 1.90
C LEU A 27 -12.38 0.86 0.98
N THR A 28 -12.61 0.14 -0.12
CA THR A 28 -13.69 0.46 -1.04
C THR A 28 -15.06 0.29 -0.36
N ASN A 29 -15.23 -0.73 0.46
CA ASN A 29 -16.45 -0.94 1.19
C ASN A 29 -16.71 0.16 2.23
N GLU A 30 -15.66 0.67 2.86
CA GLU A 30 -15.76 1.71 3.86
C GLU A 30 -15.94 3.10 3.23
N PHE A 31 -15.28 3.35 2.10
CA PHE A 31 -15.27 4.66 1.44
C PHE A 31 -15.72 4.54 -0.03
N ARG A 32 -16.95 4.07 -0.21
CA ARG A 32 -17.50 3.63 -1.51
C ARG A 32 -17.33 4.58 -2.67
N ASP A 33 -17.46 5.88 -2.45
CA ASP A 33 -17.52 6.86 -3.52
C ASP A 33 -16.21 7.58 -3.77
N GLN A 34 -15.13 7.09 -3.17
CA GLN A 34 -13.83 7.76 -3.28
C GLN A 34 -12.80 6.87 -3.96
N PRO A 35 -12.18 7.35 -5.04
CA PRO A 35 -11.04 6.62 -5.61
C PRO A 35 -9.88 6.58 -4.62
N LEU A 36 -9.15 5.48 -4.63
CA LEU A 36 -8.00 5.30 -3.76
C LEU A 36 -6.75 5.85 -4.44
N ALA A 37 -5.93 6.55 -3.68
CA ALA A 37 -4.69 7.12 -4.18
C ALA A 37 -3.63 7.07 -3.08
N ILE A 38 -2.37 7.16 -3.49
CA ILE A 38 -1.25 7.27 -2.56
C ILE A 38 -0.36 8.42 -3.01
N SER A 39 0.16 9.19 -2.04
CA SER A 39 1.07 10.28 -2.39
C SER A 39 2.48 9.74 -2.70
N ALA A 40 3.21 10.51 -3.52
CA ALA A 40 4.61 10.16 -3.81
C ALA A 40 5.45 10.13 -2.54
N ILE A 41 5.16 10.98 -1.57
CA ILE A 41 5.86 11.00 -0.30
C ILE A 41 5.61 9.71 0.49
N ALA A 42 4.34 9.30 0.58
CA ALA A 42 3.99 8.05 1.26
C ALA A 42 4.63 6.84 0.57
N LEU A 43 4.64 6.84 -0.75
CA LEU A 43 5.29 5.78 -1.53
C LEU A 43 6.79 5.71 -1.23
N THR A 44 7.45 6.87 -1.13
CA THR A 44 8.88 6.93 -0.78
C THR A 44 9.13 6.31 0.60
N GLU A 45 8.28 6.61 1.57
CA GLU A 45 8.39 6.01 2.90
C GLU A 45 8.25 4.49 2.85
N ILE A 46 7.33 3.99 2.04
CA ILE A 46 7.12 2.55 1.87
C ILE A 46 8.36 1.90 1.23
N VAL A 47 8.92 2.53 0.20
CA VAL A 47 10.14 2.04 -0.45
C VAL A 47 11.28 1.95 0.56
N HIS A 48 11.43 2.96 1.43
CA HIS A 48 12.44 2.91 2.49
C HIS A 48 12.18 1.78 3.47
N ALA A 49 10.92 1.53 3.82
CA ALA A 49 10.56 0.42 4.69
C ALA A 49 10.88 -0.94 4.07
N ILE A 50 10.68 -1.08 2.76
CA ILE A 50 11.06 -2.28 2.02
C ILE A 50 12.57 -2.50 2.12
N ALA A 51 13.35 -1.45 1.89
CA ALA A 51 14.80 -1.53 1.92
C ALA A 51 15.34 -1.91 3.30
N ARG A 52 14.60 -1.57 4.37
CA ARG A 52 14.99 -1.90 5.75
C ARG A 52 14.48 -3.25 6.22
N ALA A 53 13.87 -4.05 5.36
CA ALA A 53 13.42 -5.38 5.75
C ALA A 53 14.62 -6.25 6.19
N PRO A 54 14.46 -7.04 7.27
CA PRO A 54 15.59 -7.75 7.87
C PRO A 54 16.16 -8.89 7.01
N ASP A 55 15.37 -9.40 6.06
CA ASP A 55 15.84 -10.47 5.18
C ASP A 55 15.25 -10.32 3.78
N LEU A 56 15.80 -11.08 2.85
CA LEU A 56 15.40 -11.01 1.44
C LEU A 56 13.94 -11.45 1.24
N GLU A 57 13.52 -12.48 1.97
CA GLU A 57 12.16 -13.00 1.84
C GLU A 57 11.11 -11.93 2.19
N ARG A 58 11.31 -11.21 3.29
CA ARG A 58 10.40 -10.13 3.69
C ARG A 58 10.45 -8.97 2.72
N ARG A 59 11.65 -8.66 2.22
CA ARG A 59 11.79 -7.58 1.23
C ARG A 59 11.00 -7.91 -0.03
N LEU A 60 11.14 -9.12 -0.55
CA LEU A 60 10.44 -9.54 -1.75
C LEU A 60 8.93 -9.56 -1.54
N ARG A 61 8.48 -9.99 -0.37
CA ARG A 61 7.06 -10.01 -0.04
C ARG A 61 6.47 -8.59 -0.02
N ARG A 62 7.17 -7.66 0.62
CA ARG A 62 6.74 -6.27 0.68
C ARG A 62 6.75 -5.62 -0.69
N GLU A 63 7.78 -5.89 -1.47
CA GLU A 63 7.89 -5.36 -2.83
C GLU A 63 6.76 -5.87 -3.72
N THR A 64 6.45 -7.16 -3.64
CA THR A 64 5.35 -7.74 -4.41
C THR A 64 4.02 -7.14 -4.00
N PHE A 65 3.80 -6.97 -2.69
CA PHE A 65 2.58 -6.36 -2.17
C PHE A 65 2.38 -4.96 -2.73
N ILE A 66 3.42 -4.12 -2.67
CA ILE A 66 3.28 -2.74 -3.12
C ILE A 66 3.10 -2.65 -4.63
N ARG A 67 3.78 -3.50 -5.40
CA ARG A 67 3.60 -3.53 -6.86
C ARG A 67 2.18 -3.88 -7.25
N GLN A 68 1.59 -4.86 -6.61
CA GLN A 68 0.21 -5.25 -6.87
C GLN A 68 -0.77 -4.16 -6.45
N LEU A 69 -0.52 -3.53 -5.32
CA LEU A 69 -1.36 -2.44 -4.84
C LEU A 69 -1.35 -1.28 -5.83
N LEU A 70 -0.18 -0.92 -6.35
CA LEU A 70 -0.04 0.20 -7.30
C LEU A 70 -0.70 -0.03 -8.65
N MET A 71 -1.06 -1.27 -8.96
CA MET A 71 -1.80 -1.55 -10.19
C MET A 71 -3.25 -1.06 -10.11
N ASP A 72 -3.76 -0.90 -8.90
CA ASP A 72 -5.18 -0.57 -8.67
C ASP A 72 -5.41 0.80 -8.05
N ILE A 73 -4.36 1.52 -7.71
CA ILE A 73 -4.49 2.84 -7.11
C ILE A 73 -3.61 3.85 -7.84
N GLU A 74 -3.97 5.11 -7.73
CA GLU A 74 -3.24 6.20 -8.39
C GLU A 74 -2.14 6.73 -7.47
N VAL A 75 -0.96 7.02 -8.06
CA VAL A 75 0.11 7.72 -7.35
C VAL A 75 0.00 9.20 -7.71
N VAL A 76 -0.12 10.06 -6.69
CA VAL A 76 -0.21 11.51 -6.90
C VAL A 76 1.03 12.18 -6.32
N PRO A 77 1.51 13.24 -6.99
CA PRO A 77 2.70 13.97 -6.53
C PRO A 77 2.53 14.58 -5.15
#